data_585914e491c91fa83da2df156c5e7333
#
_entry.id   585914e491c91fa83da2df156c5e7333
#
_cell.length_a   1.000
_cell.length_b   1.000
_cell.length_c   1.000
_cell.angle_alpha   90.00
_cell.angle_beta   90.00
_cell.angle_gamma   90.00
#
_symmetry.space_group_name_H-M   'P 1'
#
loop_
_entity.id
_entity.type
_entity.pdbx_description
1 polymer ?
#
loop_
_entity_poly.entity_id
_entity_poly.type
_entity_poly.pdbx_seq_one_letter_code
_entity_poly.pdbx_strand_id
1 'polypeptide(L)'
;MTQSKYLIRLDDACPTMDAVKWQRMEDLLDAYKVKPMVGIIPHCQDHQLMLDEPDPHFWQKTLVWQDKNWMLAMHGYDHCYISDKGMLGLNPMWERSEFAGVPLEKQREKIRDGIQILKAKGIDPKFFFAPSHTFDKNTLIALREESDIRIISDTIGRYPYQDGDFWLIPQIVGHCVKMPISGIYTFCFHPNMMDDSAFEELEKFLHFYADSFVSFDQIDLYKYGKKGMIDRLISHLFFFYRKLKGLR
;
A
#
# COMPACT_ATOMS: atom_id res chain seq x y z
N MET A 1 15.68 -24.03 -5.11
CA MET A 1 14.52 -23.18 -5.43
C MET A 1 14.65 -21.93 -4.56
N THR A 2 14.62 -20.74 -5.15
CA THR A 2 14.65 -19.49 -4.37
C THR A 2 13.38 -19.41 -3.54
N GLN A 3 13.53 -19.24 -2.22
CA GLN A 3 12.42 -19.09 -1.28
C GLN A 3 11.65 -17.79 -1.56
N SER A 4 10.32 -17.80 -1.44
CA SER A 4 9.51 -16.58 -1.53
C SER A 4 9.88 -15.59 -0.44
N LYS A 5 9.88 -14.31 -0.75
CA LYS A 5 9.99 -13.22 0.21
C LYS A 5 8.62 -12.58 0.42
N TYR A 6 8.37 -12.17 1.63
CA TYR A 6 7.12 -11.52 2.01
C TYR A 6 7.35 -10.10 2.50
N LEU A 7 6.42 -9.23 2.19
CA LEU A 7 6.35 -7.83 2.61
C LEU A 7 5.02 -7.61 3.31
N ILE A 8 5.00 -6.77 4.33
CA ILE A 8 3.75 -6.31 4.96
C ILE A 8 3.54 -4.84 4.61
N ARG A 9 2.32 -4.51 4.18
CA ARG A 9 1.82 -3.17 4.01
C ARG A 9 0.62 -2.96 4.91
N LEU A 10 0.62 -1.87 5.67
CA LEU A 10 -0.47 -1.44 6.53
C LEU A 10 -1.11 -0.20 5.91
N ASP A 11 -2.38 -0.30 5.59
CA ASP A 11 -3.14 0.78 4.96
C ASP A 11 -3.93 1.57 6.01
N ASP A 12 -4.35 2.79 5.68
CA ASP A 12 -5.29 3.64 6.40
C ASP A 12 -4.78 4.23 7.73
N ALA A 13 -3.47 4.54 7.84
CA ALA A 13 -2.97 5.28 9.00
C ALA A 13 -3.36 6.75 8.91
N CYS A 14 -4.09 7.24 9.91
CA CYS A 14 -4.51 8.62 10.04
C CYS A 14 -4.74 8.97 11.53
N PRO A 15 -4.87 10.27 11.89
CA PRO A 15 -5.05 10.67 13.29
C PRO A 15 -6.27 10.07 14.01
N THR A 16 -7.27 9.62 13.26
CA THR A 16 -8.53 9.07 13.77
C THR A 16 -8.64 7.55 13.68
N MET A 17 -7.53 6.86 13.38
CA MET A 17 -7.44 5.40 13.31
C MET A 17 -7.74 4.74 14.66
N ASP A 18 -8.16 3.48 14.67
CA ASP A 18 -8.34 2.65 15.88
C ASP A 18 -6.98 2.45 16.59
N ALA A 19 -6.73 3.28 17.61
CA ALA A 19 -5.44 3.31 18.30
C ALA A 19 -5.08 1.97 18.95
N VAL A 20 -6.06 1.22 19.45
CA VAL A 20 -5.86 -0.08 20.11
C VAL A 20 -5.41 -1.14 19.11
N LYS A 21 -6.08 -1.23 17.98
CA LYS A 21 -5.73 -2.20 16.92
C LYS A 21 -4.40 -1.88 16.27
N TRP A 22 -4.10 -0.60 16.05
CA TRP A 22 -2.81 -0.18 15.53
C TRP A 22 -1.67 -0.46 16.50
N GLN A 23 -1.87 -0.27 17.82
CA GLN A 23 -0.87 -0.63 18.82
C GLN A 23 -0.66 -2.15 18.86
N ARG A 24 -1.74 -2.94 18.80
CA ARG A 24 -1.66 -4.41 18.73
C ARG A 24 -0.88 -4.88 17.50
N MET A 25 -1.10 -4.25 16.33
CA MET A 25 -0.36 -4.55 15.10
C MET A 25 1.14 -4.22 15.27
N GLU A 26 1.44 -3.06 15.84
CA GLU A 26 2.82 -2.64 16.10
C GLU A 26 3.53 -3.62 17.03
N ASP A 27 2.93 -3.96 18.17
CA ASP A 27 3.49 -4.90 19.15
C ASP A 27 3.74 -6.28 18.52
N LEU A 28 2.80 -6.75 17.71
CA LEU A 28 2.93 -8.03 17.01
C LEU A 28 4.10 -8.02 16.02
N LEU A 29 4.19 -7.01 15.17
CA LEU A 29 5.27 -6.93 14.18
C LEU A 29 6.64 -6.71 14.82
N ASP A 30 6.73 -5.93 15.89
CA ASP A 30 7.96 -5.73 16.67
C ASP A 30 8.43 -7.03 17.32
N ALA A 31 7.52 -7.83 17.89
CA ALA A 31 7.85 -9.12 18.50
C ALA A 31 8.51 -10.08 17.52
N TYR A 32 8.09 -10.06 16.25
CA TYR A 32 8.65 -10.88 15.17
C TYR A 32 9.72 -10.14 14.35
N LYS A 33 10.08 -8.91 14.71
CA LYS A 33 11.06 -8.05 14.01
C LYS A 33 10.74 -7.82 12.53
N VAL A 34 9.47 -7.81 12.18
CA VAL A 34 8.98 -7.54 10.83
C VAL A 34 8.76 -6.04 10.67
N LYS A 35 9.31 -5.47 9.61
CA LYS A 35 9.24 -4.04 9.31
C LYS A 35 8.28 -3.80 8.14
N PRO A 36 7.07 -3.29 8.39
CA PRO A 36 6.09 -3.02 7.35
C PRO A 36 6.39 -1.74 6.59
N MET A 37 5.62 -1.50 5.53
CA MET A 37 5.35 -0.18 5.00
C MET A 37 3.98 0.28 5.51
N VAL A 38 3.91 1.52 5.99
CA VAL A 38 2.68 2.15 6.49
C VAL A 38 2.21 3.21 5.50
N GLY A 39 0.99 3.09 5.04
CA GLY A 39 0.31 4.08 4.21
C GLY A 39 -0.34 5.15 5.07
N ILE A 40 0.18 6.35 5.00
CA ILE A 40 -0.34 7.50 5.74
C ILE A 40 -1.25 8.31 4.82
N ILE A 41 -2.45 8.61 5.30
CA ILE A 41 -3.38 9.51 4.65
C ILE A 41 -3.09 10.92 5.16
N PRO A 42 -2.57 11.84 4.30
CA PRO A 42 -2.14 13.17 4.75
C PRO A 42 -3.26 14.04 5.33
N HIS A 43 -4.46 13.92 4.78
CA HIS A 43 -5.62 14.77 5.12
C HIS A 43 -6.91 13.95 5.12
N CYS A 44 -6.99 12.93 5.96
CA CYS A 44 -8.12 12.00 5.98
C CYS A 44 -9.46 12.71 6.16
N GLN A 45 -10.38 12.49 5.22
CA GLN A 45 -11.76 12.99 5.25
C GLN A 45 -12.79 11.85 5.10
N ASP A 46 -12.32 10.60 5.09
CA ASP A 46 -13.18 9.43 5.00
C ASP A 46 -13.83 9.16 6.36
N HIS A 47 -15.16 9.35 6.44
CA HIS A 47 -15.92 9.10 7.66
C HIS A 47 -15.82 7.65 8.17
N GLN A 48 -15.50 6.68 7.31
CA GLN A 48 -15.32 5.29 7.71
C GLN A 48 -14.01 5.06 8.47
N LEU A 49 -13.08 6.01 8.41
CA LEU A 49 -11.80 5.98 9.12
C LEU A 49 -11.77 6.92 10.34
N MET A 50 -12.87 7.58 10.65
CA MET A 50 -13.04 8.38 11.87
C MET A 50 -13.51 7.47 13.02
N LEU A 51 -12.60 6.62 13.51
CA LEU A 51 -12.91 5.57 14.50
C LEU A 51 -12.69 6.03 15.94
N ASP A 52 -11.64 6.82 16.15
CA ASP A 52 -11.31 7.44 17.43
C ASP A 52 -11.32 8.98 17.32
N GLU A 53 -11.25 9.67 18.46
CA GLU A 53 -10.94 11.09 18.47
C GLU A 53 -9.54 11.33 17.88
N PRO A 54 -9.30 12.44 17.17
CA PRO A 54 -8.02 12.71 16.57
C PRO A 54 -6.87 12.70 17.58
N ASP A 55 -5.94 11.76 17.45
CA ASP A 55 -4.78 11.66 18.31
C ASP A 55 -3.79 12.82 18.04
N PRO A 56 -3.58 13.72 18.99
CA PRO A 56 -2.64 14.84 18.84
C PRO A 56 -1.18 14.37 18.69
N HIS A 57 -0.87 13.13 19.07
CA HIS A 57 0.46 12.53 18.99
C HIS A 57 0.67 11.64 17.77
N PHE A 58 -0.32 11.54 16.88
CA PHE A 58 -0.23 10.70 15.67
C PHE A 58 1.05 10.96 14.86
N TRP A 59 1.40 12.22 14.63
CA TRP A 59 2.58 12.56 13.85
C TRP A 59 3.90 12.19 14.55
N GLN A 60 3.96 12.26 15.88
CA GLN A 60 5.09 11.75 16.64
C GLN A 60 5.20 10.22 16.51
N LYS A 61 4.07 9.52 16.54
CA LYS A 61 4.02 8.07 16.34
C LYS A 61 4.55 7.68 14.95
N THR A 62 4.24 8.41 13.90
CA THR A 62 4.79 8.14 12.56
C THR A 62 6.32 8.29 12.52
N LEU A 63 6.89 9.25 13.22
CA LEU A 63 8.35 9.39 13.33
C LEU A 63 8.98 8.23 14.12
N VAL A 64 8.33 7.73 15.16
CA VAL A 64 8.78 6.52 15.88
C VAL A 64 8.80 5.30 14.94
N TRP A 65 7.81 5.14 14.08
CA TRP A 65 7.84 4.09 13.04
C TRP A 65 9.02 4.26 12.08
N GLN A 66 9.29 5.49 11.65
CA GLN A 66 10.44 5.80 10.80
C GLN A 66 11.77 5.46 11.49
N ASP A 67 11.92 5.78 12.79
CA ASP A 67 13.11 5.46 13.61
C ASP A 67 13.30 3.93 13.76
N LYS A 68 12.22 3.15 13.75
CA LYS A 68 12.25 1.68 13.68
C LYS A 68 12.61 1.15 12.28
N ASN A 69 12.85 2.02 11.31
CA ASN A 69 13.03 1.71 9.89
C ASN A 69 11.79 1.05 9.25
N TRP A 70 10.59 1.42 9.69
CA TRP A 70 9.37 1.16 8.94
C TRP A 70 9.29 2.14 7.76
N MET A 71 8.88 1.65 6.59
CA MET A 71 8.72 2.54 5.44
C MET A 71 7.40 3.30 5.54
N LEU A 72 7.47 4.61 5.32
CA LEU A 72 6.28 5.46 5.28
C LEU A 72 5.96 5.80 3.83
N ALA A 73 4.73 5.56 3.44
CA ALA A 73 4.21 5.83 2.10
C ALA A 73 3.08 6.85 2.14
N MET A 74 2.90 7.58 1.06
CA MET A 74 1.69 8.38 0.86
C MET A 74 0.55 7.46 0.39
N HIS A 75 -0.55 7.41 1.16
CA HIS A 75 -1.75 6.64 0.84
C HIS A 75 -2.90 7.56 0.43
N GLY A 76 -2.93 7.92 -0.85
CA GLY A 76 -3.84 8.95 -1.33
C GLY A 76 -3.59 10.32 -0.71
N TYR A 77 -4.62 11.15 -0.67
CA TYR A 77 -4.61 12.47 -0.05
C TYR A 77 -5.64 12.57 1.09
N ASP A 78 -6.92 12.40 0.77
CA ASP A 78 -8.04 12.54 1.69
C ASP A 78 -8.87 11.26 1.89
N HIS A 79 -8.56 10.22 1.13
CA HIS A 79 -9.24 8.93 1.09
C HIS A 79 -10.71 9.05 0.63
N CYS A 80 -11.07 10.12 -0.09
CA CYS A 80 -12.41 10.32 -0.63
C CYS A 80 -12.54 9.82 -2.06
N TYR A 81 -13.48 8.90 -2.27
CA TYR A 81 -13.76 8.35 -3.60
C TYR A 81 -14.68 9.29 -4.37
N ILE A 82 -14.10 10.04 -5.30
CA ILE A 82 -14.78 11.07 -6.10
C ILE A 82 -14.99 10.66 -7.57
N SER A 83 -14.60 9.45 -7.93
CA SER A 83 -14.75 8.87 -9.26
C SER A 83 -15.25 7.44 -9.18
N ASP A 84 -16.08 7.03 -10.13
CA ASP A 84 -16.55 5.66 -10.39
C ASP A 84 -15.75 4.96 -11.51
N LYS A 85 -14.63 5.53 -11.93
CA LYS A 85 -13.86 5.10 -13.09
C LYS A 85 -12.60 4.29 -12.75
N GLY A 86 -12.51 3.76 -11.53
CA GLY A 86 -11.37 2.96 -11.11
C GLY A 86 -11.11 1.75 -12.00
N MET A 87 -12.16 1.12 -12.55
CA MET A 87 -12.04 0.00 -13.50
C MET A 87 -11.43 0.38 -14.86
N LEU A 88 -11.31 1.66 -15.17
CA LEU A 88 -10.64 2.17 -16.37
C LEU A 88 -9.18 2.51 -16.13
N GLY A 89 -8.71 2.40 -14.88
CA GLY A 89 -7.35 2.70 -14.46
C GLY A 89 -6.33 1.63 -14.87
N LEU A 90 -5.08 1.85 -14.42
CA LEU A 90 -3.96 0.93 -14.65
C LEU A 90 -4.04 -0.31 -13.74
N ASN A 91 -4.73 -0.20 -12.62
CA ASN A 91 -4.98 -1.29 -11.68
C ASN A 91 -6.49 -1.38 -11.36
N PRO A 92 -7.28 -2.06 -12.20
CA PRO A 92 -8.74 -2.06 -12.14
C PRO A 92 -9.27 -2.98 -11.04
N MET A 93 -9.02 -2.61 -9.77
CA MET A 93 -9.44 -3.38 -8.60
C MET A 93 -10.90 -3.11 -8.19
N TRP A 94 -11.32 -1.85 -8.22
CA TRP A 94 -12.64 -1.39 -7.81
C TRP A 94 -13.17 -0.32 -8.76
N GLU A 95 -14.49 -0.10 -8.82
CA GLU A 95 -15.09 1.00 -9.58
C GLU A 95 -14.74 2.36 -8.95
N ARG A 96 -14.83 2.44 -7.60
CA ARG A 96 -14.53 3.66 -6.84
C ARG A 96 -13.06 4.02 -6.91
N SER A 97 -12.75 5.31 -6.99
CA SER A 97 -11.39 5.81 -6.97
C SER A 97 -11.28 7.23 -6.42
N GLU A 98 -10.19 7.49 -5.71
CA GLU A 98 -9.76 8.85 -5.38
C GLU A 98 -9.02 9.50 -6.56
N PHE A 99 -8.38 8.71 -7.43
CA PHE A 99 -7.50 9.18 -8.50
C PHE A 99 -7.98 8.79 -9.90
N ALA A 100 -8.20 7.51 -10.19
CA ALA A 100 -8.52 7.08 -11.55
C ALA A 100 -9.79 7.75 -12.08
N GLY A 101 -9.68 8.36 -13.27
CA GLY A 101 -10.76 9.11 -13.91
C GLY A 101 -10.96 10.54 -13.38
N VAL A 102 -10.13 10.98 -12.43
CA VAL A 102 -10.11 12.37 -11.96
C VAL A 102 -9.24 13.23 -12.89
N PRO A 103 -9.62 14.50 -13.18
CA PRO A 103 -8.81 15.39 -13.99
C PRO A 103 -7.39 15.56 -13.45
N LEU A 104 -6.40 15.65 -14.35
CA LEU A 104 -4.98 15.72 -14.00
C LEU A 104 -4.68 16.83 -12.99
N GLU A 105 -5.21 18.04 -13.19
CA GLU A 105 -4.96 19.16 -12.26
C GLU A 105 -5.43 18.86 -10.83
N LYS A 106 -6.57 18.19 -10.67
CA LYS A 106 -7.06 17.77 -9.36
C LYS A 106 -6.15 16.70 -8.73
N GLN A 107 -5.61 15.79 -9.52
CA GLN A 107 -4.64 14.81 -9.02
C GLN A 107 -3.32 15.49 -8.64
N ARG A 108 -2.87 16.50 -9.40
CA ARG A 108 -1.68 17.31 -9.04
C ARG A 108 -1.88 18.04 -7.71
N GLU A 109 -3.03 18.71 -7.53
CA GLU A 109 -3.38 19.39 -6.27
C GLU A 109 -3.28 18.39 -5.10
N LYS A 110 -3.96 17.25 -5.19
CA LYS A 110 -3.94 16.21 -4.12
C LYS A 110 -2.53 15.72 -3.81
N ILE A 111 -1.73 15.42 -4.82
CA ILE A 111 -0.34 14.93 -4.61
C ILE A 111 0.52 16.03 -3.99
N ARG A 112 0.51 17.24 -4.53
CA ARG A 112 1.27 18.39 -4.02
C ARG A 112 0.94 18.67 -2.57
N ASP A 113 -0.35 18.82 -2.26
CA ASP A 113 -0.82 19.17 -0.92
C ASP A 113 -0.50 18.05 0.07
N GLY A 114 -0.70 16.79 -0.33
CA GLY A 114 -0.34 15.64 0.50
C GLY A 114 1.15 15.55 0.81
N ILE A 115 2.00 15.73 -0.20
CA ILE A 115 3.46 15.79 -0.02
C ILE A 115 3.87 16.95 0.89
N GLN A 116 3.24 18.11 0.73
CA GLN A 116 3.53 19.28 1.54
C GLN A 116 3.18 19.03 3.03
N ILE A 117 2.02 18.41 3.30
CA ILE A 117 1.63 18.02 4.67
C ILE A 117 2.64 17.03 5.24
N LEU A 118 2.97 15.96 4.52
CA LEU A 118 3.89 14.93 5.01
C LEU A 118 5.28 15.49 5.30
N LYS A 119 5.83 16.31 4.38
CA LYS A 119 7.13 16.97 4.58
C LYS A 119 7.13 17.91 5.78
N ALA A 120 6.04 18.66 6.00
CA ALA A 120 5.89 19.52 7.19
C ALA A 120 5.85 18.74 8.51
N LYS A 121 5.55 17.43 8.45
CA LYS A 121 5.58 16.49 9.59
C LYS A 121 6.88 15.68 9.70
N GLY A 122 7.88 15.99 8.88
CA GLY A 122 9.18 15.30 8.88
C GLY A 122 9.21 14.00 8.06
N ILE A 123 8.21 13.75 7.23
CA ILE A 123 8.10 12.55 6.41
C ILE A 123 8.35 12.92 4.94
N ASP A 124 9.36 12.30 4.31
CA ASP A 124 9.65 12.42 2.87
C ASP A 124 9.35 11.10 2.16
N PRO A 125 8.09 10.84 1.75
CA PRO A 125 7.68 9.54 1.23
C PRO A 125 8.32 9.26 -0.13
N LYS A 126 8.84 8.04 -0.31
CA LYS A 126 9.35 7.54 -1.60
C LYS A 126 8.42 6.54 -2.25
N PHE A 127 7.36 6.15 -1.53
CA PHE A 127 6.36 5.17 -1.93
C PHE A 127 4.98 5.81 -2.00
N PHE A 128 4.18 5.31 -2.91
CA PHE A 128 2.76 5.64 -3.05
C PHE A 128 1.94 4.39 -3.29
N PHE A 129 0.72 4.39 -2.81
CA PHE A 129 -0.35 3.51 -3.27
C PHE A 129 -1.70 4.20 -3.09
N ALA A 130 -2.56 3.99 -4.07
CA ALA A 130 -3.85 4.68 -4.10
C ALA A 130 -4.88 3.98 -3.19
N PRO A 131 -5.77 4.72 -2.52
CA PRO A 131 -6.97 4.16 -1.92
C PRO A 131 -7.75 3.32 -2.91
N SER A 132 -8.38 2.24 -2.44
CA SER A 132 -9.01 1.21 -3.28
C SER A 132 -8.12 0.62 -4.39
N HIS A 133 -6.80 0.80 -4.33
CA HIS A 133 -5.82 0.31 -5.30
C HIS A 133 -5.98 0.87 -6.72
N THR A 134 -6.77 1.93 -6.91
CA THR A 134 -7.15 2.40 -8.24
C THR A 134 -6.45 3.72 -8.59
N PHE A 135 -5.67 3.69 -9.67
CA PHE A 135 -4.94 4.82 -10.20
C PHE A 135 -4.85 4.75 -11.73
N ASP A 136 -4.53 5.84 -12.39
CA ASP A 136 -4.44 5.92 -13.85
C ASP A 136 -3.14 6.62 -14.33
N LYS A 137 -3.06 6.89 -15.64
CA LYS A 137 -1.89 7.57 -16.20
C LYS A 137 -1.73 9.00 -15.67
N ASN A 138 -2.82 9.69 -15.38
CA ASN A 138 -2.77 11.02 -14.79
C ASN A 138 -2.16 10.98 -13.38
N THR A 139 -2.43 9.91 -12.62
CA THR A 139 -1.80 9.71 -11.30
C THR A 139 -0.28 9.61 -11.42
N LEU A 140 0.21 8.85 -12.41
CA LEU A 140 1.66 8.74 -12.65
C LEU A 140 2.27 10.08 -13.08
N ILE A 141 1.57 10.86 -13.91
CA ILE A 141 2.00 12.20 -14.32
C ILE A 141 2.05 13.12 -13.09
N ALA A 142 0.99 13.16 -12.29
CA ALA A 142 0.92 13.99 -11.08
C ALA A 142 2.03 13.62 -10.07
N LEU A 143 2.25 12.33 -9.80
CA LEU A 143 3.35 11.88 -8.93
C LEU A 143 4.71 12.31 -9.45
N ARG A 144 4.96 12.21 -10.76
CA ARG A 144 6.23 12.61 -11.37
C ARG A 144 6.50 14.10 -11.26
N GLU A 145 5.48 14.92 -11.41
CA GLU A 145 5.59 16.37 -11.49
C GLU A 145 5.56 17.03 -10.11
N GLU A 146 4.82 16.47 -9.15
CA GLU A 146 4.59 17.10 -7.84
C GLU A 146 5.35 16.42 -6.69
N SER A 147 6.11 15.35 -6.97
CA SER A 147 6.84 14.61 -5.93
C SER A 147 8.09 13.91 -6.43
N ASP A 148 8.90 13.43 -5.48
CA ASP A 148 10.04 12.54 -5.74
C ASP A 148 9.65 11.05 -5.68
N ILE A 149 8.37 10.73 -5.53
CA ILE A 149 7.88 9.36 -5.48
C ILE A 149 8.05 8.69 -6.85
N ARG A 150 8.75 7.55 -6.87
CA ARG A 150 8.96 6.74 -8.07
C ARG A 150 8.69 5.26 -7.83
N ILE A 151 8.14 4.91 -6.66
CA ILE A 151 7.82 3.52 -6.31
C ILE A 151 6.33 3.44 -5.93
N ILE A 152 5.60 2.55 -6.59
CA ILE A 152 4.19 2.28 -6.34
C ILE A 152 4.07 0.86 -5.78
N SER A 153 3.49 0.73 -4.59
CA SER A 153 3.19 -0.57 -4.00
C SER A 153 1.78 -0.98 -4.36
N ASP A 154 1.62 -1.45 -5.58
CA ASP A 154 0.33 -1.93 -6.09
C ASP A 154 0.49 -2.76 -7.37
N THR A 155 -0.62 -3.20 -7.96
CA THR A 155 -0.71 -4.07 -9.14
C THR A 155 -0.55 -5.56 -8.82
N ILE A 156 -0.66 -6.40 -9.85
CA ILE A 156 -0.61 -7.87 -9.72
C ILE A 156 0.62 -8.42 -10.43
N GLY A 157 1.39 -9.25 -9.74
CA GLY A 157 2.59 -9.90 -10.25
C GLY A 157 3.31 -10.66 -9.14
N ARG A 158 4.40 -11.37 -9.48
CA ARG A 158 5.24 -12.09 -8.52
C ARG A 158 6.50 -11.32 -8.15
N TYR A 159 6.95 -10.43 -9.01
CA TYR A 159 8.17 -9.67 -8.82
C TYR A 159 7.95 -8.19 -9.11
N PRO A 160 8.73 -7.31 -8.48
CA PRO A 160 8.79 -5.91 -8.88
C PRO A 160 9.11 -5.77 -10.37
N TYR A 161 8.63 -4.70 -10.96
CA TYR A 161 8.93 -4.39 -12.36
C TYR A 161 8.95 -2.89 -12.60
N GLN A 162 9.63 -2.48 -13.67
CA GLN A 162 9.67 -1.09 -14.11
C GLN A 162 8.66 -0.83 -15.22
N ASP A 163 7.92 0.28 -15.10
CA ASP A 163 7.05 0.81 -16.14
C ASP A 163 7.27 2.33 -16.23
N GLY A 164 7.87 2.76 -17.35
CA GLY A 164 8.34 4.14 -17.49
C GLY A 164 9.32 4.54 -16.40
N ASP A 165 9.04 5.63 -15.71
CA ASP A 165 9.87 6.18 -14.63
C ASP A 165 9.57 5.54 -13.26
N PHE A 166 8.59 4.62 -13.20
CA PHE A 166 8.14 4.05 -11.95
C PHE A 166 8.53 2.59 -11.77
N TRP A 167 8.86 2.24 -10.53
CA TRP A 167 8.92 0.88 -10.06
C TRP A 167 7.58 0.50 -9.44
N LEU A 168 7.09 -0.69 -9.77
CA LEU A 168 5.86 -1.23 -9.20
C LEU A 168 6.22 -2.49 -8.40
N ILE A 169 5.83 -2.50 -7.12
CA ILE A 169 5.95 -3.65 -6.24
C ILE A 169 4.55 -4.25 -6.10
N PRO A 170 4.30 -5.44 -6.68
CA PRO A 170 2.97 -6.03 -6.68
C PRO A 170 2.44 -6.32 -5.28
N GLN A 171 1.11 -6.15 -5.12
CA GLN A 171 0.36 -6.52 -3.95
C GLN A 171 -0.73 -7.52 -4.36
N ILE A 172 -0.82 -8.66 -3.70
CA ILE A 172 -1.68 -9.74 -4.18
C ILE A 172 -2.87 -10.02 -3.27
N VAL A 173 -2.68 -10.06 -1.95
CA VAL A 173 -3.73 -10.52 -1.02
C VAL A 173 -3.75 -9.73 0.28
N GLY A 174 -4.94 -9.65 0.90
CA GLY A 174 -5.18 -9.00 2.19
C GLY A 174 -5.03 -9.93 3.41
N HIS A 175 -4.35 -11.08 3.26
CA HIS A 175 -4.05 -12.00 4.35
C HIS A 175 -2.77 -12.77 4.04
N CYS A 176 -2.10 -13.27 5.07
CA CYS A 176 -0.89 -14.07 4.88
C CYS A 176 -1.21 -15.49 4.42
N VAL A 177 -0.56 -15.92 3.36
CA VAL A 177 -0.66 -17.29 2.83
C VAL A 177 0.68 -17.74 2.25
N LYS A 178 1.02 -19.01 2.45
CA LYS A 178 2.22 -19.56 1.81
C LYS A 178 2.04 -19.60 0.30
N MET A 179 2.85 -18.81 -0.40
CA MET A 179 2.77 -18.73 -1.85
C MET A 179 3.41 -19.96 -2.50
N PRO A 180 2.72 -20.63 -3.45
CA PRO A 180 3.17 -21.87 -4.05
C PRO A 180 4.31 -21.68 -5.05
N ILE A 181 4.48 -20.48 -5.58
CA ILE A 181 5.49 -20.11 -6.59
C ILE A 181 6.42 -19.06 -5.97
N SER A 182 7.72 -19.16 -6.23
CA SER A 182 8.67 -18.15 -5.72
C SER A 182 8.40 -16.76 -6.28
N GLY A 183 8.54 -15.76 -5.42
CA GLY A 183 8.28 -14.35 -5.74
C GLY A 183 8.55 -13.44 -4.56
N ILE A 184 8.21 -12.18 -4.72
CA ILE A 184 8.13 -11.16 -3.68
C ILE A 184 6.67 -10.76 -3.57
N TYR A 185 6.06 -11.02 -2.43
CA TYR A 185 4.61 -10.90 -2.24
C TYR A 185 4.29 -9.95 -1.11
N THR A 186 3.54 -8.90 -1.41
CA THR A 186 3.06 -7.95 -0.42
C THR A 186 1.69 -8.39 0.10
N PHE A 187 1.61 -8.59 1.41
CA PHE A 187 0.35 -8.77 2.13
C PHE A 187 -0.12 -7.42 2.66
N CYS A 188 -1.33 -7.02 2.30
CA CYS A 188 -1.91 -5.76 2.69
C CYS A 188 -2.90 -5.98 3.83
N PHE A 189 -2.71 -5.26 4.93
CA PHE A 189 -3.59 -5.28 6.09
C PHE A 189 -4.18 -3.90 6.34
N HIS A 190 -5.41 -3.89 6.82
CA HIS A 190 -6.11 -2.71 7.30
C HIS A 190 -6.34 -2.90 8.81
N PRO A 191 -5.41 -2.49 9.70
CA PRO A 191 -5.54 -2.75 11.14
C PRO A 191 -6.88 -2.31 11.71
N ASN A 192 -7.41 -1.19 11.24
CA ASN A 192 -8.73 -0.69 11.62
C ASN A 192 -9.86 -1.71 11.48
N MET A 193 -9.77 -2.59 10.49
CA MET A 193 -10.82 -3.57 10.13
C MET A 193 -10.54 -4.97 10.64
N MET A 194 -9.36 -5.22 11.23
CA MET A 194 -9.00 -6.55 11.73
C MET A 194 -9.78 -6.90 13.00
N ASP A 195 -10.24 -8.11 13.07
CA ASP A 195 -10.78 -8.75 14.29
C ASP A 195 -9.73 -9.65 14.95
N ASP A 196 -10.07 -10.25 16.09
CA ASP A 196 -9.15 -11.12 16.83
C ASP A 196 -8.67 -12.29 15.98
N SER A 197 -9.55 -12.89 15.17
CA SER A 197 -9.20 -14.01 14.30
C SER A 197 -8.14 -13.61 13.26
N ALA A 198 -8.27 -12.42 12.66
CA ALA A 198 -7.30 -11.92 11.69
C ALA A 198 -5.92 -11.68 12.32
N PHE A 199 -5.87 -11.16 13.55
CA PHE A 199 -4.61 -11.02 14.30
C PHE A 199 -3.99 -12.37 14.64
N GLU A 200 -4.80 -13.35 15.10
CA GLU A 200 -4.32 -14.70 15.39
C GLU A 200 -3.79 -15.43 14.15
N GLU A 201 -4.45 -15.26 13.00
CA GLU A 201 -3.99 -15.83 11.73
C GLU A 201 -2.64 -15.22 11.30
N LEU A 202 -2.51 -13.89 11.42
CA LEU A 202 -1.24 -13.21 11.14
C LEU A 202 -0.14 -13.71 12.08
N GLU A 203 -0.39 -13.78 13.39
CA GLU A 203 0.58 -14.27 14.37
C GLU A 203 1.02 -15.70 14.08
N LYS A 204 0.09 -16.61 13.80
CA LYS A 204 0.40 -17.99 13.38
C LYS A 204 1.30 -18.02 12.15
N PHE A 205 1.03 -17.18 11.16
CA PHE A 205 1.85 -17.12 9.96
C PHE A 205 3.26 -16.59 10.26
N LEU A 206 3.36 -15.53 11.06
CA LEU A 206 4.64 -14.95 11.48
C LEU A 206 5.47 -15.97 12.27
N HIS A 207 4.84 -16.75 13.15
CA HIS A 207 5.53 -17.79 13.91
C HIS A 207 6.30 -18.78 13.03
N PHE A 208 5.76 -19.13 11.86
CA PHE A 208 6.41 -20.09 10.95
C PHE A 208 7.28 -19.46 9.87
N TYR A 209 7.03 -18.20 9.52
CA TYR A 209 7.60 -17.59 8.31
C TYR A 209 8.26 -16.22 8.54
N ALA A 210 8.49 -15.79 9.79
CA ALA A 210 9.08 -14.48 10.07
C ALA A 210 10.39 -14.26 9.31
N ASP A 211 11.24 -15.26 9.20
CA ASP A 211 12.53 -15.18 8.47
C ASP A 211 12.36 -14.98 6.95
N SER A 212 11.17 -15.19 6.42
CA SER A 212 10.87 -14.94 5.00
C SER A 212 10.39 -13.50 4.74
N PHE A 213 10.09 -12.74 5.81
CA PHE A 213 9.75 -11.34 5.67
C PHE A 213 11.00 -10.47 5.49
N VAL A 214 10.86 -9.48 4.63
CA VAL A 214 11.87 -8.46 4.39
C VAL A 214 11.19 -7.09 4.38
N SER A 215 11.94 -6.03 4.62
CA SER A 215 11.43 -4.66 4.47
C SER A 215 11.53 -4.18 3.02
N PHE A 216 10.77 -3.16 2.67
CA PHE A 216 10.69 -2.65 1.30
C PHE A 216 12.03 -2.07 0.81
N ASP A 217 12.83 -1.48 1.69
CA ASP A 217 14.17 -0.96 1.40
C ASP A 217 15.20 -2.06 1.10
N GLN A 218 14.95 -3.30 1.53
CA GLN A 218 15.80 -4.46 1.24
C GLN A 218 15.55 -5.06 -0.16
N ILE A 219 14.57 -4.54 -0.89
CA ILE A 219 14.28 -4.98 -2.26
C ILE A 219 15.18 -4.22 -3.24
N ASP A 220 16.17 -4.90 -3.79
CA ASP A 220 16.98 -4.34 -4.87
C ASP A 220 16.17 -4.31 -6.17
N LEU A 221 15.51 -3.19 -6.41
CA LEU A 221 14.64 -2.98 -7.58
C LEU A 221 15.41 -3.10 -8.90
N TYR A 222 16.68 -2.73 -8.93
CA TYR A 222 17.51 -2.75 -10.15
C TYR A 222 17.81 -4.16 -10.67
N LYS A 223 17.51 -5.19 -9.88
CA LYS A 223 17.57 -6.60 -10.34
C LYS A 223 16.42 -6.99 -11.26
N TYR A 224 15.38 -6.15 -11.33
CA TYR A 224 14.18 -6.43 -12.11
C TYR A 224 14.13 -5.50 -13.32
N GLY A 225 13.38 -5.90 -14.33
CA GLY A 225 13.18 -5.12 -15.54
C GLY A 225 11.69 -4.87 -15.78
N LYS A 226 11.29 -4.88 -17.04
CA LYS A 226 9.88 -4.78 -17.42
C LYS A 226 9.09 -6.00 -16.95
N LYS A 227 7.80 -5.83 -16.72
CA LYS A 227 6.88 -6.92 -16.34
C LYS A 227 6.99 -8.10 -17.29
N GLY A 228 7.36 -9.27 -16.76
CA GLY A 228 7.55 -10.50 -17.53
C GLY A 228 6.24 -11.06 -18.12
N MET A 229 6.34 -11.93 -19.12
CA MET A 229 5.15 -12.52 -19.78
C MET A 229 4.28 -13.32 -18.79
N ILE A 230 4.90 -14.09 -17.89
CA ILE A 230 4.17 -14.87 -16.89
C ILE A 230 3.40 -13.93 -15.94
N ASP A 231 4.00 -12.83 -15.48
CA ASP A 231 3.34 -11.88 -14.60
C ASP A 231 2.24 -11.09 -15.30
N ARG A 232 2.38 -10.85 -16.61
CA ARG A 232 1.30 -10.30 -17.44
C ARG A 232 0.11 -11.27 -17.54
N LEU A 233 0.39 -12.56 -17.74
CA LEU A 233 -0.64 -13.60 -17.78
C LEU A 233 -1.35 -13.74 -16.44
N ILE A 234 -0.61 -13.79 -15.32
CA ILE A 234 -1.17 -13.83 -13.96
C ILE A 234 -2.07 -12.63 -13.72
N SER A 235 -1.60 -11.43 -14.05
CA SER A 235 -2.36 -10.19 -13.92
C SER A 235 -3.66 -10.23 -14.75
N HIS A 236 -3.57 -10.68 -16.00
CA HIS A 236 -4.75 -10.81 -16.88
C HIS A 236 -5.77 -11.81 -16.34
N LEU A 237 -5.32 -13.00 -15.91
CA LEU A 237 -6.20 -14.03 -15.35
C LEU A 237 -6.84 -13.56 -14.04
N PHE A 238 -6.11 -12.85 -13.20
CA PHE A 238 -6.63 -12.30 -11.95
C PHE A 238 -7.77 -11.32 -12.21
N PHE A 239 -7.58 -10.33 -13.07
CA PHE A 239 -8.64 -9.35 -13.39
C PHE A 239 -9.79 -9.97 -14.16
N PHE A 240 -9.54 -10.93 -15.04
CA PHE A 240 -10.58 -11.69 -15.71
C PHE A 240 -11.46 -12.48 -14.71
N TYR A 241 -10.82 -13.17 -13.75
CA TYR A 241 -11.53 -13.88 -12.68
C TYR A 241 -12.38 -12.94 -11.82
N ARG A 242 -11.82 -11.79 -11.39
CA ARG A 242 -12.58 -10.77 -10.65
C ARG A 242 -13.80 -10.29 -11.41
N LYS A 243 -13.64 -10.04 -12.71
CA LYS A 243 -14.75 -9.63 -13.59
C LYS A 243 -15.84 -10.70 -13.64
N LEU A 244 -15.49 -11.98 -13.78
CA LEU A 244 -16.44 -13.08 -13.79
C LEU A 244 -17.22 -13.21 -12.48
N LYS A 245 -16.57 -12.92 -11.34
CA LYS A 245 -17.18 -12.95 -10.00
C LYS A 245 -17.99 -11.69 -9.68
N GLY A 246 -18.04 -10.70 -10.55
CA GLY A 246 -18.71 -9.42 -10.29
C GLY A 246 -18.04 -8.59 -9.18
N LEU A 247 -16.78 -8.83 -8.88
CA LEU A 247 -16.00 -8.09 -7.89
C LEU A 247 -15.52 -6.76 -8.51
N ARG A 248 -16.29 -5.68 -8.25
CA ARG A 248 -16.06 -4.34 -8.80
C ARG A 248 -16.01 -3.27 -7.70
#